data_ec97578b3c9553bea10e6687f1971dc2
#
_entry.id   ec97578b3c9553bea10e6687f1971dc2
#
_cell.length_a   1.000
_cell.length_b   1.000
_cell.length_c   1.000
_cell.angle_alpha   90.00
_cell.angle_beta   90.00
_cell.angle_gamma   90.00
#
_symmetry.space_group_name_H-M   'P 1'
#
loop_
_entity.id
_entity.type
_entity.pdbx_description
1 polymer ?
#
loop_
_entity_poly.entity_id
_entity_poly.type
_entity_poly.pdbx_seq_one_letter_code
_entity_poly.pdbx_strand_id
1 'polypeptide(L)'
;MEKKLIWLDLEMTGLDPNAERIIEIYTCITNEDLTEIIEGPGMVISQSKELIDGMDERNQEHHSSSGLIDEVLASKISEQEAEQRTLEFIKQHVGKNESPLCGNTVWHDRKFLSLYMPELEDYFHYRCIDVSSVKELTKRWRPDINLSLIHI
;
A
#
# COMPACT_ATOMS: atom_id res chain seq x y z
N MET A 1 26.99 -0.79 -0.15
CA MET A 1 25.80 -0.80 0.72
C MET A 1 24.76 -1.71 0.07
N GLU A 2 24.19 -2.59 0.84
CA GLU A 2 23.13 -3.47 0.37
C GLU A 2 21.89 -2.62 0.05
N LYS A 3 21.36 -2.77 -1.17
CA LYS A 3 20.17 -2.05 -1.57
C LYS A 3 18.94 -2.72 -0.96
N LYS A 4 18.04 -1.91 -0.47
CA LYS A 4 16.79 -2.37 0.13
C LYS A 4 15.59 -1.93 -0.70
N LEU A 5 14.52 -2.71 -0.62
CA LEU A 5 13.26 -2.45 -1.30
C LEU A 5 12.17 -2.13 -0.27
N ILE A 6 11.39 -1.09 -0.55
CA ILE A 6 10.26 -0.70 0.29
C ILE A 6 8.98 -1.20 -0.37
N TRP A 7 8.27 -2.09 0.31
CA TRP A 7 6.99 -2.63 -0.10
C TRP A 7 5.87 -1.93 0.64
N LEU A 8 4.83 -1.56 -0.10
CA LEU A 8 3.68 -0.84 0.46
C LEU A 8 2.40 -1.38 -0.15
N ASP A 9 1.38 -1.47 0.68
CA ASP A 9 0.02 -1.82 0.31
C ASP A 9 -0.96 -0.90 1.02
N LEU A 10 -1.98 -0.44 0.30
CA LEU A 10 -3.06 0.40 0.80
C LEU A 10 -4.39 -0.30 0.63
N GLU A 11 -5.29 -0.12 1.61
CA GLU A 11 -6.72 -0.30 1.40
C GLU A 11 -7.39 1.07 1.32
N MET A 12 -8.35 1.19 0.43
CA MET A 12 -9.06 2.44 0.17
C MET A 12 -10.58 2.20 0.15
N THR A 13 -11.33 3.27 0.29
CA THR A 13 -12.80 3.22 0.22
C THR A 13 -13.34 2.96 -1.19
N GLY A 14 -12.51 3.10 -2.21
CA GLY A 14 -12.85 2.84 -3.59
C GLY A 14 -11.70 3.13 -4.54
N LEU A 15 -11.97 3.21 -5.84
CA LEU A 15 -10.94 3.27 -6.87
C LEU A 15 -10.58 4.69 -7.33
N ASP A 16 -11.48 5.66 -7.18
CA ASP A 16 -11.24 7.05 -7.61
C ASP A 16 -10.51 7.85 -6.53
N PRO A 17 -9.21 8.16 -6.70
CA PRO A 17 -8.45 8.86 -5.68
C PRO A 17 -8.95 10.29 -5.41
N ASN A 18 -9.76 10.89 -6.30
CA ASN A 18 -10.33 12.21 -6.05
C ASN A 18 -11.58 12.17 -5.14
N ALA A 19 -12.26 11.05 -5.08
CA ALA A 19 -13.48 10.87 -4.29
C ALA A 19 -13.26 10.01 -3.05
N GLU A 20 -12.26 9.15 -3.06
CA GLU A 20 -12.05 8.11 -2.09
C GLU A 20 -10.85 8.39 -1.17
N ARG A 21 -10.71 7.64 -0.10
CA ARG A 21 -9.67 7.84 0.93
C ARG A 21 -8.98 6.55 1.31
N ILE A 22 -7.77 6.69 1.86
CA ILE A 22 -6.99 5.59 2.43
C ILE A 22 -7.60 5.19 3.77
N ILE A 23 -7.80 3.89 3.99
CA ILE A 23 -8.33 3.34 5.24
C ILE A 23 -7.35 2.40 5.96
N GLU A 24 -6.36 1.88 5.23
CA GLU A 24 -5.28 1.08 5.83
C GLU A 24 -3.99 1.27 5.05
N ILE A 25 -2.87 1.25 5.75
CA ILE A 25 -1.53 1.25 5.18
C ILE A 25 -0.67 0.20 5.86
N TYR A 26 0.03 -0.61 5.08
CA TYR A 26 1.04 -1.52 5.53
C TYR A 26 2.34 -1.34 4.76
N THR A 27 3.47 -1.44 5.45
CA THR A 27 4.80 -1.28 4.85
C THR A 27 5.76 -2.32 5.41
N CYS A 28 6.59 -2.89 4.56
CA CYS A 28 7.75 -3.66 4.98
C CYS A 28 8.96 -3.35 4.10
N ILE A 29 10.14 -3.72 4.58
CA ILE A 29 11.40 -3.52 3.86
C ILE A 29 12.07 -4.87 3.69
N THR A 30 12.62 -5.12 2.49
CA THR A 30 13.39 -6.32 2.19
C THR A 30 14.76 -5.95 1.63
N ASN A 31 15.67 -6.91 1.63
CA ASN A 31 16.84 -6.87 0.75
C ASN A 31 16.42 -7.19 -0.70
N GLU A 32 17.35 -7.09 -1.66
CA GLU A 32 17.03 -7.24 -3.08
C GLU A 32 16.59 -8.68 -3.46
N ASP A 33 17.09 -9.69 -2.78
CA ASP A 33 16.79 -11.11 -3.05
C ASP A 33 15.65 -11.68 -2.18
N LEU A 34 14.98 -10.83 -1.40
CA LEU A 34 13.80 -11.15 -0.56
C LEU A 34 14.07 -12.23 0.52
N THR A 35 15.32 -12.40 0.91
CA THR A 35 15.69 -13.36 1.98
C THR A 35 15.55 -12.76 3.39
N GLU A 36 15.51 -11.43 3.48
CA GLU A 36 15.32 -10.70 4.73
C GLU A 36 14.11 -9.79 4.63
N ILE A 37 13.27 -9.80 5.66
CA ILE A 37 12.09 -8.95 5.78
C ILE A 37 12.14 -8.21 7.10
N ILE A 38 12.00 -6.90 7.04
CA ILE A 38 11.81 -6.02 8.20
C ILE A 38 10.36 -5.56 8.19
N GLU A 39 9.57 -6.07 9.11
CA GLU A 39 8.17 -5.70 9.27
C GLU A 39 8.07 -4.23 9.70
N GLY A 40 7.22 -3.49 9.01
CA GLY A 40 6.94 -2.11 9.33
C GLY A 40 5.58 -1.93 10.02
N PRO A 41 5.17 -0.68 10.22
CA PRO A 41 3.88 -0.40 10.82
C PRO A 41 2.74 -0.78 9.86
N GLY A 42 1.72 -1.44 10.40
CA GLY A 42 0.41 -1.57 9.81
C GLY A 42 -0.56 -0.69 10.59
N MET A 43 -1.29 0.19 9.90
CA MET A 43 -2.17 1.15 10.55
C MET A 43 -3.50 1.25 9.84
N VAL A 44 -4.57 1.18 10.64
CA VAL A 44 -5.93 1.48 10.20
C VAL A 44 -6.19 2.97 10.43
N ILE A 45 -6.61 3.67 9.39
CA ILE A 45 -6.78 5.11 9.36
C ILE A 45 -8.23 5.47 9.64
N SER A 46 -8.45 6.42 10.53
CA SER A 46 -9.78 6.94 10.84
C SER A 46 -10.38 7.67 9.64
N GLN A 47 -11.62 7.33 9.31
CA GLN A 47 -12.42 8.05 8.32
C GLN A 47 -13.82 8.29 8.85
N SER A 48 -14.53 9.27 8.28
CA SER A 48 -15.89 9.59 8.71
C SER A 48 -16.87 8.46 8.37
N LYS A 49 -17.89 8.32 9.21
CA LYS A 49 -18.98 7.37 8.94
C LYS A 49 -19.67 7.66 7.60
N GLU A 50 -19.81 8.93 7.25
CA GLU A 50 -20.43 9.35 5.98
C GLU A 50 -19.66 8.83 4.77
N LEU A 51 -18.31 8.89 4.82
CA LEU A 51 -17.45 8.36 3.76
C LEU A 51 -17.60 6.83 3.66
N ILE A 52 -17.60 6.13 4.78
CA ILE A 52 -17.76 4.68 4.84
C ILE A 52 -19.13 4.25 4.32
N ASP A 53 -20.20 4.91 4.74
CA ASP A 53 -21.56 4.63 4.27
C ASP A 53 -21.74 4.93 2.77
N GLY A 54 -20.93 5.83 2.22
CA GLY A 54 -20.94 6.19 0.81
C GLY A 54 -20.16 5.23 -0.12
N MET A 55 -19.45 4.24 0.42
CA MET A 55 -18.76 3.24 -0.40
C MET A 55 -19.75 2.43 -1.24
N ASP A 56 -19.29 1.99 -2.43
CA ASP A 56 -20.08 1.05 -3.24
C ASP A 56 -20.26 -0.31 -2.53
N GLU A 57 -21.28 -1.06 -2.94
CA GLU A 57 -21.65 -2.34 -2.32
C GLU A 57 -20.49 -3.35 -2.29
N ARG A 58 -19.67 -3.39 -3.33
CA ARG A 58 -18.53 -4.32 -3.43
C ARG A 58 -17.47 -3.99 -2.37
N ASN A 59 -17.13 -2.72 -2.21
CA ASN A 59 -16.15 -2.28 -1.21
C ASN A 59 -16.72 -2.43 0.20
N GLN A 60 -18.01 -2.13 0.40
CA GLN A 60 -18.67 -2.36 1.69
C GLN A 60 -18.65 -3.84 2.08
N GLU A 61 -19.00 -4.75 1.17
CA GLU A 61 -18.98 -6.18 1.41
C GLU A 61 -17.57 -6.69 1.70
N HIS A 62 -16.60 -6.29 0.87
CA HIS A 62 -15.19 -6.69 1.02
C HIS A 62 -14.61 -6.26 2.37
N HIS A 63 -14.72 -4.98 2.72
CA HIS A 63 -14.17 -4.44 3.95
C HIS A 63 -14.97 -4.80 5.20
N SER A 64 -16.29 -5.05 5.09
CA SER A 64 -17.10 -5.57 6.20
C SER A 64 -16.71 -6.99 6.54
N SER A 65 -16.52 -7.85 5.54
CA SER A 65 -16.18 -9.26 5.75
C SER A 65 -14.82 -9.45 6.43
N SER A 66 -13.89 -8.52 6.22
CA SER A 66 -12.57 -8.50 6.89
C SER A 66 -12.59 -7.85 8.28
N GLY A 67 -13.67 -7.18 8.67
CA GLY A 67 -13.77 -6.40 9.92
C GLY A 67 -13.12 -5.01 9.83
N LEU A 68 -12.57 -4.63 8.68
CA LEU A 68 -11.83 -3.37 8.51
C LEU A 68 -12.71 -2.13 8.74
N ILE A 69 -13.98 -2.17 8.35
CA ILE A 69 -14.90 -1.03 8.57
C ILE A 69 -15.02 -0.68 10.05
N ASP A 70 -15.20 -1.68 10.90
CA ASP A 70 -15.32 -1.46 12.34
C ASP A 70 -14.01 -0.90 12.92
N GLU A 71 -12.88 -1.37 12.44
CA GLU A 71 -11.56 -0.88 12.83
C GLU A 71 -11.35 0.59 12.39
N VAL A 72 -11.77 0.96 11.18
CA VAL A 72 -11.70 2.33 10.66
C VAL A 72 -12.53 3.28 11.53
N LEU A 73 -13.74 2.89 11.87
CA LEU A 73 -14.65 3.71 12.70
C LEU A 73 -14.16 3.83 14.15
N ALA A 74 -13.44 2.83 14.66
CA ALA A 74 -12.84 2.85 15.99
C ALA A 74 -11.45 3.53 16.02
N SER A 75 -10.78 3.65 14.88
CA SER A 75 -9.45 4.23 14.79
C SER A 75 -9.43 5.73 15.13
N LYS A 76 -8.31 6.18 15.68
CA LYS A 76 -8.02 7.59 15.96
C LYS A 76 -6.80 8.10 15.18
N ILE A 77 -6.22 7.25 14.33
CA ILE A 77 -5.04 7.58 13.52
C ILE A 77 -5.49 8.35 12.30
N SER A 78 -4.98 9.56 12.11
CA SER A 78 -5.22 10.37 10.91
C SER A 78 -4.33 9.91 9.75
N GLU A 79 -4.69 10.31 8.52
CA GLU A 79 -3.84 10.09 7.34
C GLU A 79 -2.44 10.70 7.55
N GLN A 80 -2.36 11.90 8.12
CA GLN A 80 -1.09 12.57 8.41
C GLN A 80 -0.25 11.81 9.44
N GLU A 81 -0.87 11.31 10.50
CA GLU A 81 -0.17 10.51 11.51
C GLU A 81 0.35 9.19 10.91
N ALA A 82 -0.44 8.52 10.10
CA ALA A 82 -0.04 7.31 9.40
C ALA A 82 1.13 7.57 8.45
N GLU A 83 1.10 8.66 7.69
CA GLU A 83 2.21 9.11 6.84
C GLU A 83 3.49 9.30 7.64
N GLN A 84 3.45 10.05 8.74
CA GLN A 84 4.63 10.35 9.55
C GLN A 84 5.22 9.10 10.18
N ARG A 85 4.40 8.23 10.76
CA ARG A 85 4.85 6.96 11.34
C ARG A 85 5.50 6.03 10.31
N THR A 86 4.93 5.97 9.10
CA THR A 86 5.49 5.19 7.99
C THR A 86 6.84 5.77 7.55
N LEU A 87 6.93 7.09 7.40
CA LEU A 87 8.19 7.77 7.08
C LEU A 87 9.27 7.57 8.12
N GLU A 88 8.95 7.67 9.40
CA GLU A 88 9.89 7.43 10.50
C GLU A 88 10.49 6.02 10.43
N PHE A 89 9.65 5.02 10.15
CA PHE A 89 10.11 3.65 9.95
C PHE A 89 11.04 3.52 8.75
N ILE A 90 10.63 4.04 7.58
CA ILE A 90 11.41 3.94 6.34
C ILE A 90 12.78 4.63 6.49
N LYS A 91 12.81 5.82 7.08
CA LYS A 91 14.05 6.61 7.27
C LYS A 91 15.12 5.90 8.09
N GLN A 92 14.75 4.98 8.95
CA GLN A 92 15.70 4.18 9.73
C GLN A 92 16.47 3.15 8.88
N HIS A 93 15.94 2.80 7.71
CA HIS A 93 16.44 1.67 6.92
C HIS A 93 16.87 2.03 5.51
N VAL A 94 16.26 3.04 4.89
CA VAL A 94 16.45 3.40 3.48
C VAL A 94 16.53 4.90 3.32
N GLY A 95 17.48 5.39 2.54
CA GLY A 95 17.61 6.80 2.21
C GLY A 95 16.58 7.28 1.19
N LYS A 96 16.38 8.61 1.15
CA LYS A 96 15.46 9.23 0.18
C LYS A 96 15.91 8.91 -1.26
N ASN A 97 14.95 8.56 -2.12
CA ASN A 97 15.14 8.19 -3.53
C ASN A 97 16.00 6.93 -3.79
N GLU A 98 16.30 6.15 -2.77
CA GLU A 98 17.11 4.93 -2.93
C GLU A 98 16.27 3.72 -3.35
N SER A 99 15.03 3.62 -2.89
CA SER A 99 14.13 2.51 -3.24
C SER A 99 13.01 2.94 -4.16
N PRO A 100 12.70 2.13 -5.21
CA PRO A 100 11.42 2.25 -5.89
C PRO A 100 10.27 1.94 -4.93
N LEU A 101 9.06 2.37 -5.28
CA LEU A 101 7.86 1.91 -4.61
C LEU A 101 7.52 0.50 -5.13
N CYS A 102 7.48 -0.49 -4.24
CA CYS A 102 7.22 -1.89 -4.57
C CYS A 102 5.84 -2.33 -4.07
N GLY A 103 5.12 -3.09 -4.89
CA GLY A 103 3.81 -3.64 -4.52
C GLY A 103 3.10 -4.29 -5.69
N ASN A 104 1.84 -4.64 -5.50
CA ASN A 104 0.99 -5.23 -6.53
C ASN A 104 -0.03 -4.20 -7.03
N THR A 105 -0.01 -3.89 -8.32
CA THR A 105 -0.80 -2.78 -8.92
C THR A 105 -0.49 -1.44 -8.24
N VAL A 106 0.73 -1.29 -7.81
CA VAL A 106 1.19 -0.23 -6.89
C VAL A 106 1.14 1.18 -7.50
N TRP A 107 1.02 1.31 -8.82
CA TRP A 107 0.76 2.59 -9.48
C TRP A 107 -0.55 3.22 -8.97
N HIS A 108 -1.53 2.40 -8.61
CA HIS A 108 -2.81 2.87 -8.06
C HIS A 108 -2.63 3.40 -6.63
N ASP A 109 -1.93 2.67 -5.78
CA ASP A 109 -1.54 3.13 -4.44
C ASP A 109 -0.77 4.45 -4.52
N ARG A 110 0.15 4.58 -5.46
CA ARG A 110 0.95 5.80 -5.65
C ARG A 110 0.09 7.03 -5.94
N LYS A 111 -1.03 6.89 -6.66
CA LYS A 111 -1.97 7.99 -6.89
C LYS A 111 -2.60 8.48 -5.58
N PHE A 112 -3.00 7.58 -4.70
CA PHE A 112 -3.52 7.93 -3.38
C PHE A 112 -2.45 8.57 -2.50
N LEU A 113 -1.23 8.04 -2.50
CA LEU A 113 -0.12 8.64 -1.77
C LEU A 113 0.15 10.08 -2.21
N SER A 114 0.16 10.34 -3.51
CA SER A 114 0.43 11.68 -4.05
C SER A 114 -0.60 12.73 -3.61
N LEU A 115 -1.83 12.32 -3.36
CA LEU A 115 -2.90 13.21 -2.90
C LEU A 115 -2.97 13.35 -1.37
N TYR A 116 -2.80 12.24 -0.65
CA TYR A 116 -3.10 12.20 0.78
C TYR A 116 -1.87 12.00 1.67
N MET A 117 -0.75 11.53 1.12
CA MET A 117 0.51 11.31 1.81
C MET A 117 1.71 11.77 0.95
N PRO A 118 1.75 13.06 0.55
CA PRO A 118 2.72 13.55 -0.43
C PRO A 118 4.16 13.52 0.06
N GLU A 119 4.42 13.64 1.36
CA GLU A 119 5.78 13.52 1.91
C GLU A 119 6.30 12.09 1.81
N LEU A 120 5.43 11.11 2.04
CA LEU A 120 5.76 9.70 1.88
C LEU A 120 5.99 9.38 0.40
N GLU A 121 5.13 9.86 -0.49
CA GLU A 121 5.27 9.66 -1.93
C GLU A 121 6.59 10.23 -2.46
N ASP A 122 6.98 11.42 -2.06
CA ASP A 122 8.23 12.10 -2.46
C ASP A 122 9.50 11.42 -1.91
N TYR A 123 9.36 10.51 -0.97
CA TYR A 123 10.49 9.76 -0.40
C TYR A 123 10.96 8.63 -1.31
N PHE A 124 10.07 8.04 -2.10
CA PHE A 124 10.38 6.97 -3.03
C PHE A 124 11.08 7.49 -4.29
N HIS A 125 11.91 6.64 -4.87
CA HIS A 125 12.36 6.84 -6.24
C HIS A 125 11.15 6.89 -7.20
N TYR A 126 11.23 7.63 -8.29
CA TYR A 126 10.10 7.79 -9.23
C TYR A 126 9.65 6.48 -9.91
N ARG A 127 10.50 5.46 -9.94
CA ARG A 127 10.18 4.14 -10.49
C ARG A 127 9.39 3.29 -9.51
N CYS A 128 8.64 2.33 -10.06
CA CYS A 128 7.93 1.31 -9.29
C CYS A 128 8.43 -0.09 -9.66
N ILE A 129 8.39 -1.00 -8.70
CA ILE A 129 8.43 -2.43 -8.96
C ILE A 129 7.01 -2.94 -8.73
N ASP A 130 6.31 -3.25 -9.84
CA ASP A 130 4.92 -3.66 -9.82
C ASP A 130 4.79 -5.13 -10.16
N VAL A 131 4.43 -5.94 -9.16
CA VAL A 131 4.24 -7.39 -9.31
C VAL A 131 3.15 -7.71 -10.31
N SER A 132 2.11 -6.88 -10.43
CA SER A 132 1.04 -7.11 -11.41
C SER A 132 1.54 -7.02 -12.84
N SER A 133 2.51 -6.16 -13.13
CA SER A 133 3.14 -6.08 -14.46
C SER A 133 3.88 -7.36 -14.81
N VAL A 134 4.62 -7.93 -13.86
CA VAL A 134 5.30 -9.22 -14.04
C VAL A 134 4.28 -10.34 -14.28
N LYS A 135 3.19 -10.37 -13.53
CA LYS A 135 2.09 -11.35 -13.73
C LYS A 135 1.47 -11.25 -15.12
N GLU A 136 1.21 -10.04 -15.60
CA GLU A 136 0.64 -9.81 -16.93
C GLU A 136 1.61 -10.25 -18.06
N LEU A 137 2.90 -10.02 -17.91
CA LEU A 137 3.92 -10.50 -18.86
C LEU A 137 4.05 -12.02 -18.80
N THR A 138 4.06 -12.61 -17.62
CA THR A 138 4.14 -14.07 -17.44
C THR A 138 2.98 -14.79 -18.11
N LYS A 139 1.75 -14.31 -17.96
CA LYS A 139 0.57 -14.86 -18.64
C LYS A 139 0.74 -14.92 -20.17
N ARG A 140 1.44 -13.95 -20.76
CA ARG A 140 1.63 -13.83 -22.20
C ARG A 140 2.82 -14.62 -22.72
N TRP A 141 3.93 -14.62 -21.98
CA TRP A 141 5.18 -15.19 -22.44
C TRP A 141 5.48 -16.58 -21.86
N ARG A 142 4.94 -16.86 -20.70
CA ARG A 142 5.11 -18.14 -20.00
C ARG A 142 3.80 -18.57 -19.34
N PRO A 143 2.75 -18.88 -20.15
CA PRO A 143 1.44 -19.29 -19.63
C PRO A 143 1.47 -20.60 -18.84
N ASP A 144 2.56 -21.36 -18.95
CA ASP A 144 2.84 -22.56 -18.17
C ASP A 144 3.16 -22.27 -16.69
N ILE A 145 3.55 -21.02 -16.37
CA ILE A 145 3.85 -20.59 -15.00
C ILE A 145 2.60 -19.94 -14.39
N ASN A 146 2.11 -20.53 -13.31
CA ASN A 146 1.01 -19.94 -12.56
C ASN A 146 1.55 -19.09 -11.39
N LEU A 147 1.48 -17.77 -11.54
CA LEU A 147 1.81 -16.83 -10.48
C LEU A 147 0.53 -16.44 -9.73
N SER A 148 0.21 -17.17 -8.67
CA SER A 148 -0.90 -16.84 -7.78
C SER A 148 -0.39 -16.20 -6.50
N LEU A 149 -1.02 -15.07 -6.09
CA LEU A 149 -0.77 -14.45 -4.79
C LEU A 149 -1.65 -15.05 -3.68
N ILE A 150 -2.55 -15.99 -4.02
CA ILE A 150 -3.51 -16.58 -3.06
C ILE A 150 -2.81 -17.49 -2.04
N HIS A 151 -1.59 -17.89 -2.30
CA HIS A 151 -0.82 -18.82 -1.47
C HIS A 151 0.33 -18.16 -0.69
N ILE A 152 0.33 -16.86 -0.60
CA ILE A 152 1.31 -16.11 0.20
C ILE A 152 0.73 -15.85 1.59
#